data_fdaa4230ebfb3f5f421875946c2f64ba
#
_entry.id   fdaa4230ebfb3f5f421875946c2f64ba
#
_cell.length_a   1.000
_cell.length_b   1.000
_cell.length_c   1.000
_cell.angle_alpha   90.00
_cell.angle_beta   90.00
_cell.angle_gamma   90.00
#
_symmetry.space_group_name_H-M   'P 1'
#
loop_
_entity.id
_entity.type
_entity.pdbx_description
1 polymer ?
#
loop_
_entity_poly.entity_id
_entity_poly.type
_entity_poly.pdbx_seq_one_letter_code
_entity_poly.pdbx_strand_id
1 'polypeptide(L)'
;MSRRGQSEKSDYSQLQKLLRDYYKSLSDFLLPEDLILREFAFQTLNGNFIRHLSFQSVIEFKNFLVKETPKNSYYSVALYSDPAAQKIEDKGYIFAELFFDIDVDHIPECRTLEYHLIPEATLTVVSRECVEVGKQEQLKLLDILTYFFGFSMSEIRMYFTGHRGFHTLVRPREEDWLRLDSRQRRELIDFIKLKRVEKAGIRSRKTKSIKFTSLYTRALKLMETDPTLSFEEALVSAKVEIDELVTPDLTKLARVINTLNGKTGLKVTLLTNESELVSFSVGPHLSPFKKDIVVRPRYSSREELRILDYSLKLVRGRNIVVPGWVAVYLALNDVAEII
;
A
#
# COMPACT_ATOMS: atom_id res chain seq x y z
N MET A 1 -39.34 -10.08 21.56
CA MET A 1 -39.29 -9.81 20.09
C MET A 1 -38.34 -8.66 19.86
N SER A 2 -37.11 -9.00 19.53
CA SER A 2 -36.01 -8.04 19.33
C SER A 2 -36.06 -7.51 17.90
N ARG A 3 -36.30 -6.22 17.74
CA ARG A 3 -36.12 -5.51 16.44
C ARG A 3 -34.61 -5.44 16.19
N ARG A 4 -34.07 -6.33 15.36
CA ARG A 4 -32.77 -6.16 14.75
C ARG A 4 -32.84 -4.89 13.91
N GLY A 5 -32.06 -3.87 14.26
CA GLY A 5 -31.92 -2.65 13.49
C GLY A 5 -31.46 -3.01 12.07
N GLN A 6 -32.28 -2.67 11.09
CA GLN A 6 -31.87 -2.59 9.70
C GLN A 6 -30.82 -1.47 9.64
N SER A 7 -29.55 -1.82 9.37
CA SER A 7 -28.54 -0.82 9.02
C SER A 7 -29.03 -0.15 7.74
N GLU A 8 -29.37 1.14 7.80
CA GLU A 8 -29.65 1.94 6.62
C GLU A 8 -28.44 1.80 5.69
N LYS A 9 -28.67 1.30 4.48
CA LYS A 9 -27.62 1.23 3.44
C LYS A 9 -27.08 2.63 3.22
N SER A 10 -25.78 2.80 3.34
CA SER A 10 -25.12 4.06 3.07
C SER A 10 -25.44 4.54 1.66
N ASP A 11 -25.94 5.77 1.54
CA ASP A 11 -26.10 6.40 0.23
C ASP A 11 -24.75 6.94 -0.24
N TYR A 12 -24.14 6.24 -1.18
CA TYR A 12 -22.87 6.62 -1.78
C TYR A 12 -23.01 7.47 -3.04
N SER A 13 -24.21 7.94 -3.39
CA SER A 13 -24.47 8.58 -4.69
C SER A 13 -23.56 9.78 -4.96
N GLN A 14 -23.37 10.68 -3.99
CA GLN A 14 -22.49 11.84 -4.13
C GLN A 14 -21.01 11.46 -4.11
N LEU A 15 -20.61 10.54 -3.24
CA LEU A 15 -19.24 10.00 -3.23
C LEU A 15 -18.94 9.33 -4.58
N GLN A 16 -19.84 8.50 -5.10
CA GLN A 16 -19.70 7.85 -6.40
C GLN A 16 -19.56 8.86 -7.54
N LYS A 17 -20.29 9.98 -7.48
CA LYS A 17 -20.15 11.07 -8.45
C LYS A 17 -18.75 11.68 -8.41
N LEU A 18 -18.22 11.98 -7.22
CA LEU A 18 -16.88 12.52 -7.05
C LEU A 18 -15.80 11.57 -7.60
N LEU A 19 -15.90 10.26 -7.29
CA LEU A 19 -14.97 9.26 -7.80
C LEU A 19 -15.05 9.15 -9.33
N ARG A 20 -16.27 9.16 -9.87
CA ARG A 20 -16.52 9.13 -11.33
C ARG A 20 -15.89 10.32 -12.03
N ASP A 21 -16.07 11.52 -11.49
CA ASP A 21 -15.52 12.75 -12.07
C ASP A 21 -13.98 12.71 -12.02
N TYR A 22 -13.41 12.21 -10.94
CA TYR A 22 -11.97 11.98 -10.85
C TYR A 22 -11.48 11.00 -11.92
N TYR A 23 -12.06 9.80 -12.02
CA TYR A 23 -11.64 8.80 -13.02
C TYR A 23 -11.86 9.25 -14.46
N LYS A 24 -12.87 10.07 -14.73
CA LYS A 24 -13.04 10.72 -16.04
C LYS A 24 -11.90 11.69 -16.37
N SER A 25 -11.46 12.47 -15.39
CA SER A 25 -10.43 13.48 -15.56
C SER A 25 -9.01 12.91 -15.69
N LEU A 26 -8.78 11.66 -15.28
CA LEU A 26 -7.48 11.03 -15.40
C LEU A 26 -7.12 10.78 -16.87
N SER A 27 -6.01 11.38 -17.32
CA SER A 27 -5.40 11.10 -18.62
C SER A 27 -4.42 9.93 -18.56
N ASP A 28 -3.70 9.80 -17.43
CA ASP A 28 -2.60 8.87 -17.28
C ASP A 28 -2.87 7.81 -16.20
N PHE A 29 -3.15 6.59 -16.65
CA PHE A 29 -3.06 5.41 -15.84
C PHE A 29 -1.69 4.77 -16.10
N LEU A 30 -0.89 4.65 -15.06
CA LEU A 30 0.37 3.91 -15.13
C LEU A 30 0.07 2.42 -14.98
N LEU A 31 -0.48 1.83 -16.05
CA LEU A 31 -0.69 0.39 -16.16
C LEU A 31 0.59 -0.29 -16.66
N PRO A 32 0.78 -1.58 -16.33
CA PRO A 32 1.85 -2.37 -16.92
C PRO A 32 1.65 -2.49 -18.44
N GLU A 33 2.75 -2.51 -19.20
CA GLU A 33 2.73 -2.64 -20.67
C GLU A 33 2.05 -3.94 -21.12
N ASP A 34 2.15 -4.99 -20.30
CA ASP A 34 1.56 -6.32 -20.50
C ASP A 34 0.16 -6.45 -19.87
N LEU A 35 -0.62 -5.37 -19.87
CA LEU A 35 -1.92 -5.34 -19.21
C LEU A 35 -2.86 -6.47 -19.66
N ILE A 36 -2.78 -6.91 -20.91
CA ILE A 36 -3.62 -7.98 -21.46
C ILE A 36 -3.34 -9.35 -20.83
N LEU A 37 -2.18 -9.53 -20.23
CA LEU A 37 -1.74 -10.74 -19.53
C LEU A 37 -1.97 -10.65 -18.01
N ARG A 38 -2.60 -9.56 -17.52
CA ARG A 38 -2.83 -9.34 -16.10
C ARG A 38 -4.28 -9.58 -15.69
N GLU A 39 -4.44 -10.26 -14.56
CA GLU A 39 -5.70 -10.23 -13.84
C GLU A 39 -5.87 -8.86 -13.18
N PHE A 40 -7.08 -8.29 -13.28
CA PHE A 40 -7.48 -7.11 -12.53
C PHE A 40 -8.51 -7.46 -11.47
N ALA A 41 -8.44 -6.73 -10.36
CA ALA A 41 -9.37 -6.86 -9.27
C ALA A 41 -9.75 -5.48 -8.70
N PHE A 42 -10.97 -5.39 -8.19
CA PHE A 42 -11.54 -4.13 -7.70
C PHE A 42 -12.33 -4.35 -6.42
N GLN A 43 -12.30 -3.34 -5.55
CA GLN A 43 -13.18 -3.30 -4.41
C GLN A 43 -14.21 -2.18 -4.62
N THR A 44 -15.48 -2.54 -4.61
CA THR A 44 -16.60 -1.60 -4.74
C THR A 44 -16.77 -0.76 -3.47
N LEU A 45 -17.53 0.33 -3.55
CA LEU A 45 -17.87 1.16 -2.39
C LEU A 45 -18.57 0.34 -1.29
N ASN A 46 -19.41 -0.63 -1.68
CA ASN A 46 -20.10 -1.52 -0.75
C ASN A 46 -19.19 -2.63 -0.15
N GLY A 47 -17.89 -2.61 -0.47
CA GLY A 47 -16.93 -3.56 0.06
C GLY A 47 -16.79 -4.89 -0.70
N ASN A 48 -17.63 -5.16 -1.70
CA ASN A 48 -17.52 -6.37 -2.53
C ASN A 48 -16.20 -6.36 -3.30
N PHE A 49 -15.58 -7.54 -3.40
CA PHE A 49 -14.33 -7.72 -4.12
C PHE A 49 -14.60 -8.47 -5.43
N ILE A 50 -14.29 -7.83 -6.57
CA ILE A 50 -14.46 -8.36 -7.92
C ILE A 50 -13.09 -8.77 -8.42
N ARG A 51 -12.94 -10.01 -8.88
CA ARG A 51 -11.69 -10.57 -9.42
C ARG A 51 -11.90 -11.18 -10.81
N HIS A 52 -10.80 -11.66 -11.37
CA HIS A 52 -10.79 -12.42 -12.64
C HIS A 52 -11.27 -11.58 -13.82
N LEU A 53 -10.90 -10.30 -13.84
CA LEU A 53 -11.12 -9.42 -14.97
C LEU A 53 -9.84 -9.25 -15.76
N SER A 54 -9.94 -9.06 -17.07
CA SER A 54 -8.85 -8.64 -17.94
C SER A 54 -9.32 -7.53 -18.87
N PHE A 55 -8.39 -6.71 -19.35
CA PHE A 55 -8.68 -5.59 -20.23
C PHE A 55 -7.77 -5.66 -21.46
N GLN A 56 -8.32 -5.35 -22.63
CA GLN A 56 -7.56 -5.35 -23.88
C GLN A 56 -6.89 -3.99 -24.14
N SER A 57 -7.28 -2.95 -23.43
CA SER A 57 -6.73 -1.61 -23.60
C SER A 57 -6.90 -0.75 -22.35
N VAL A 58 -6.06 0.30 -22.27
CA VAL A 58 -6.18 1.35 -21.24
C VAL A 58 -7.55 2.05 -21.28
N ILE A 59 -8.12 2.19 -22.49
CA ILE A 59 -9.45 2.82 -22.68
C ILE A 59 -10.54 1.94 -22.04
N GLU A 60 -10.50 0.64 -22.27
CA GLU A 60 -11.45 -0.31 -21.66
C GLU A 60 -11.35 -0.28 -20.12
N PHE A 61 -10.14 -0.33 -19.59
CA PHE A 61 -9.90 -0.18 -18.16
C PHE A 61 -10.45 1.14 -17.60
N LYS A 62 -10.19 2.26 -18.28
CA LYS A 62 -10.73 3.57 -17.88
C LYS A 62 -12.26 3.59 -17.88
N ASN A 63 -12.88 3.06 -18.92
CA ASN A 63 -14.34 2.98 -19.01
C ASN A 63 -14.94 2.17 -17.86
N PHE A 64 -14.27 1.08 -17.47
CA PHE A 64 -14.67 0.29 -16.31
C PHE A 64 -14.57 1.12 -15.01
N LEU A 65 -13.46 1.83 -14.77
CA LEU A 65 -13.31 2.67 -13.58
C LEU A 65 -14.38 3.76 -13.50
N VAL A 66 -14.70 4.40 -14.62
CA VAL A 66 -15.73 5.46 -14.69
C VAL A 66 -17.11 4.89 -14.42
N LYS A 67 -17.41 3.70 -14.90
CA LYS A 67 -18.69 3.03 -14.73
C LYS A 67 -18.88 2.53 -13.31
N GLU A 68 -17.94 1.74 -12.82
CA GLU A 68 -18.05 1.01 -11.55
C GLU A 68 -17.59 1.82 -10.33
N THR A 69 -16.76 2.86 -10.55
CA THR A 69 -16.23 3.74 -9.49
C THR A 69 -15.69 3.00 -8.27
N PRO A 70 -14.77 2.04 -8.47
CA PRO A 70 -14.24 1.25 -7.38
C PRO A 70 -13.44 2.12 -6.40
N LYS A 71 -13.49 1.77 -5.12
CA LYS A 71 -12.68 2.44 -4.09
C LYS A 71 -11.23 1.96 -4.04
N ASN A 72 -10.95 0.76 -4.55
CA ASN A 72 -9.60 0.21 -4.72
C ASN A 72 -9.51 -0.53 -6.06
N SER A 73 -8.35 -0.44 -6.70
CA SER A 73 -8.05 -1.09 -7.99
C SER A 73 -6.70 -1.77 -7.91
N TYR A 74 -6.63 -2.99 -8.43
CA TYR A 74 -5.45 -3.85 -8.35
C TYR A 74 -5.20 -4.57 -9.67
N TYR A 75 -3.96 -5.02 -9.87
CA TYR A 75 -3.59 -5.95 -10.94
C TYR A 75 -2.63 -7.02 -10.40
N SER A 76 -2.61 -8.19 -11.05
CA SER A 76 -1.76 -9.32 -10.62
C SER A 76 -0.28 -9.02 -10.82
N VAL A 77 0.56 -9.42 -9.85
CA VAL A 77 2.02 -9.42 -10.01
C VAL A 77 2.47 -10.52 -10.97
N ALA A 78 1.68 -11.59 -11.10
CA ALA A 78 1.87 -12.64 -12.09
C ALA A 78 1.24 -12.27 -13.43
N LEU A 79 1.82 -12.82 -14.49
CA LEU A 79 1.29 -12.82 -15.84
C LEU A 79 0.66 -14.19 -16.15
N TYR A 80 -0.44 -14.15 -16.89
CA TYR A 80 -1.23 -15.31 -17.24
C TYR A 80 -1.59 -15.29 -18.72
N SER A 81 -1.65 -16.45 -19.36
CA SER A 81 -2.16 -16.56 -20.74
C SER A 81 -3.67 -16.36 -20.82
N ASP A 82 -4.41 -16.74 -19.77
CA ASP A 82 -5.83 -16.45 -19.58
C ASP A 82 -6.09 -15.82 -18.19
N PRO A 83 -5.86 -14.51 -18.02
CA PRO A 83 -6.01 -13.87 -16.71
C PRO A 83 -7.45 -13.83 -16.20
N ALA A 84 -8.46 -14.01 -17.07
CA ALA A 84 -9.88 -13.99 -16.71
C ALA A 84 -10.42 -15.35 -16.23
N ALA A 85 -9.67 -16.42 -16.37
CA ALA A 85 -10.06 -17.74 -15.87
C ALA A 85 -10.36 -17.68 -14.36
N GLN A 86 -11.44 -18.37 -13.94
CA GLN A 86 -11.92 -18.31 -12.56
C GLN A 86 -11.05 -19.09 -11.57
N LYS A 87 -10.43 -20.16 -12.04
CA LYS A 87 -9.53 -20.98 -11.22
C LYS A 87 -8.08 -20.64 -11.55
N ILE A 88 -7.24 -20.63 -10.53
CA ILE A 88 -5.82 -20.29 -10.71
C ILE A 88 -5.09 -21.26 -11.62
N GLU A 89 -5.46 -22.55 -11.57
CA GLU A 89 -4.88 -23.60 -12.37
C GLU A 89 -5.16 -23.42 -13.88
N ASP A 90 -6.28 -22.78 -14.21
CA ASP A 90 -6.73 -22.57 -15.59
C ASP A 90 -6.15 -21.28 -16.20
N LYS A 91 -5.53 -20.41 -15.39
CA LYS A 91 -5.00 -19.11 -15.84
C LYS A 91 -3.77 -19.22 -16.75
N GLY A 92 -3.04 -20.35 -16.74
CA GLY A 92 -1.81 -20.49 -17.50
C GLY A 92 -0.73 -19.51 -17.04
N TYR A 93 -0.17 -19.76 -15.86
CA TYR A 93 0.91 -18.95 -15.26
C TYR A 93 2.12 -18.86 -16.19
N ILE A 94 2.67 -17.65 -16.39
CA ILE A 94 3.84 -17.37 -17.22
C ILE A 94 5.05 -17.08 -16.33
N PHE A 95 5.02 -16.01 -15.59
CA PHE A 95 5.99 -15.60 -14.56
C PHE A 95 5.38 -14.55 -13.62
N ALA A 96 6.08 -14.17 -12.57
CA ALA A 96 5.66 -13.09 -11.69
C ALA A 96 6.81 -12.12 -11.39
N GLU A 97 6.50 -10.82 -11.35
CA GLU A 97 7.40 -9.79 -10.80
C GLU A 97 7.69 -10.07 -9.32
N LEU A 98 8.83 -9.59 -8.82
CA LEU A 98 9.07 -9.58 -7.38
C LEU A 98 8.23 -8.45 -6.78
N PHE A 99 7.53 -8.77 -5.70
CA PHE A 99 6.64 -7.81 -5.05
C PHE A 99 6.94 -7.75 -3.56
N PHE A 100 7.23 -6.55 -3.07
CA PHE A 100 7.52 -6.26 -1.67
C PHE A 100 6.48 -5.27 -1.14
N ASP A 101 6.02 -5.50 0.08
CA ASP A 101 5.04 -4.67 0.77
C ASP A 101 5.59 -4.23 2.13
N ILE A 102 5.64 -2.93 2.34
CA ILE A 102 5.93 -2.30 3.62
C ILE A 102 4.64 -1.73 4.15
N ASP A 103 4.05 -2.39 5.14
CA ASP A 103 2.87 -1.90 5.86
C ASP A 103 3.26 -1.53 7.30
N VAL A 104 3.10 -0.26 7.63
CA VAL A 104 3.54 0.28 8.93
C VAL A 104 2.78 -0.29 10.13
N ASP A 105 1.65 -0.96 9.94
CA ASP A 105 0.93 -1.64 11.03
C ASP A 105 1.74 -2.76 11.69
N HIS A 106 2.71 -3.30 10.97
CA HIS A 106 3.59 -4.35 11.45
C HIS A 106 4.86 -3.81 12.11
N ILE A 107 5.03 -2.48 12.13
CA ILE A 107 6.21 -1.82 12.70
C ILE A 107 5.88 -1.38 14.14
N PRO A 108 6.59 -1.91 15.17
CA PRO A 108 6.25 -1.67 16.58
C PRO A 108 6.25 -0.19 17.00
N GLU A 109 7.08 0.63 16.37
CA GLU A 109 7.19 2.06 16.63
C GLU A 109 5.99 2.84 16.10
N CYS A 110 5.19 2.22 15.24
CA CYS A 110 4.07 2.88 14.58
C CYS A 110 2.76 2.62 15.30
N ARG A 111 2.22 3.67 15.93
CA ARG A 111 0.91 3.63 16.57
C ARG A 111 -0.12 4.31 15.70
N THR A 112 -1.15 3.57 15.32
CA THR A 112 -2.34 4.14 14.69
C THR A 112 -3.21 4.84 15.74
N LEU A 113 -3.77 6.00 15.37
CA LEU A 113 -4.76 6.69 16.19
C LEU A 113 -6.14 6.08 15.91
N GLU A 114 -6.83 5.66 16.97
CA GLU A 114 -8.17 5.12 16.89
C GLU A 114 -9.16 6.01 17.64
N TYR A 115 -10.18 6.46 16.92
CA TYR A 115 -11.28 7.24 17.46
C TYR A 115 -12.54 6.38 17.53
N HIS A 116 -12.93 6.01 18.75
CA HIS A 116 -14.17 5.26 18.99
C HIS A 116 -15.36 6.22 18.99
N LEU A 117 -16.09 6.29 17.87
CA LEU A 117 -17.27 7.14 17.72
C LEU A 117 -18.48 6.56 18.44
N ILE A 118 -18.71 5.24 18.23
CA ILE A 118 -19.64 4.38 18.97
C ILE A 118 -18.96 3.02 19.11
N PRO A 119 -19.47 2.09 19.95
CA PRO A 119 -18.83 0.77 20.11
C PRO A 119 -18.56 0.02 18.79
N GLU A 120 -19.44 0.20 17.80
CA GLU A 120 -19.39 -0.50 16.52
C GLU A 120 -18.72 0.33 15.39
N ALA A 121 -18.32 1.58 15.66
CA ALA A 121 -17.71 2.46 14.66
C ALA A 121 -16.41 3.08 15.17
N THR A 122 -15.30 2.61 14.64
CA THR A 122 -13.96 3.12 14.90
C THR A 122 -13.37 3.74 13.65
N LEU A 123 -12.86 4.95 13.76
CA LEU A 123 -12.08 5.62 12.72
C LEU A 123 -10.59 5.48 13.04
N THR A 124 -9.88 4.72 12.21
CA THR A 124 -8.43 4.54 12.34
C THR A 124 -7.70 5.54 11.45
N VAL A 125 -6.86 6.37 12.04
CA VAL A 125 -6.09 7.39 11.32
C VAL A 125 -4.60 7.06 11.40
N VAL A 126 -3.95 7.09 10.25
CA VAL A 126 -2.49 6.92 10.17
C VAL A 126 -1.80 8.26 10.36
N SER A 127 -0.81 8.30 11.24
CA SER A 127 -0.01 9.50 11.46
C SER A 127 1.03 9.71 10.37
N ARG A 128 1.50 10.95 10.22
CA ARG A 128 2.61 11.26 9.32
C ARG A 128 3.90 10.59 9.75
N GLU A 129 4.10 10.52 11.05
CA GLU A 129 5.27 9.91 11.67
C GLU A 129 5.36 8.43 11.30
N CYS A 130 4.22 7.72 11.29
CA CYS A 130 4.16 6.34 10.84
C CYS A 130 4.51 6.18 9.36
N VAL A 131 4.01 7.06 8.49
CA VAL A 131 4.37 7.02 7.07
C VAL A 131 5.86 7.31 6.88
N GLU A 132 6.45 8.21 7.70
CA GLU A 132 7.88 8.48 7.68
C GLU A 132 8.71 7.26 8.07
N VAL A 133 8.29 6.51 9.10
CA VAL A 133 8.93 5.23 9.46
C VAL A 133 8.87 4.24 8.28
N GLY A 134 7.70 4.08 7.66
CA GLY A 134 7.56 3.23 6.47
C GLY A 134 8.45 3.69 5.29
N LYS A 135 8.64 5.01 5.13
CA LYS A 135 9.55 5.57 4.13
C LYS A 135 11.02 5.19 4.40
N GLN A 136 11.45 5.18 5.66
CA GLN A 136 12.80 4.75 6.04
C GLN A 136 13.00 3.25 5.72
N GLU A 137 12.00 2.41 5.99
CA GLU A 137 12.05 1.01 5.60
C GLU A 137 12.12 0.83 4.07
N GLN A 138 11.38 1.67 3.31
CA GLN A 138 11.42 1.67 1.85
C GLN A 138 12.80 2.08 1.31
N LEU A 139 13.47 3.05 1.93
CA LEU A 139 14.85 3.43 1.58
C LEU A 139 15.83 2.28 1.81
N LYS A 140 15.71 1.60 2.96
CA LYS A 140 16.53 0.40 3.24
C LYS A 140 16.28 -0.71 2.21
N LEU A 141 15.01 -0.93 1.82
CA LEU A 141 14.68 -1.93 0.80
C LEU A 141 15.30 -1.54 -0.55
N LEU A 142 15.19 -0.27 -0.95
CA LEU A 142 15.77 0.24 -2.19
C LEU A 142 17.30 -0.01 -2.24
N ASP A 143 18.00 0.28 -1.16
CA ASP A 143 19.43 -0.02 -1.02
C ASP A 143 19.75 -1.50 -1.25
N ILE A 144 18.94 -2.40 -0.66
CA ILE A 144 19.15 -3.85 -0.84
C ILE A 144 18.95 -4.24 -2.29
N LEU A 145 17.86 -3.77 -2.91
CA LEU A 145 17.50 -4.10 -4.28
C LEU A 145 18.56 -3.59 -5.28
N THR A 146 19.08 -2.37 -5.09
CA THR A 146 20.03 -1.76 -6.02
C THR A 146 21.45 -2.18 -5.77
N TYR A 147 21.92 -2.07 -4.54
CA TYR A 147 23.33 -2.30 -4.22
C TYR A 147 23.68 -3.78 -4.06
N PHE A 148 22.79 -4.58 -3.45
CA PHE A 148 23.09 -5.98 -3.15
C PHE A 148 22.55 -6.97 -4.17
N PHE A 149 21.34 -6.73 -4.71
CA PHE A 149 20.79 -7.57 -5.78
C PHE A 149 21.14 -7.05 -7.18
N GLY A 150 21.64 -5.81 -7.27
CA GLY A 150 22.13 -5.26 -8.52
C GLY A 150 21.03 -4.77 -9.49
N PHE A 151 19.79 -4.64 -9.02
CA PHE A 151 18.71 -4.13 -9.86
C PHE A 151 18.89 -2.64 -10.15
N SER A 152 18.71 -2.25 -11.40
CA SER A 152 18.69 -0.85 -11.79
C SER A 152 17.37 -0.18 -11.41
N MET A 153 17.37 1.13 -11.24
CA MET A 153 16.14 1.90 -10.98
C MET A 153 15.08 1.73 -12.07
N SER A 154 15.47 1.44 -13.31
CA SER A 154 14.53 1.17 -14.40
C SER A 154 13.78 -0.16 -14.27
N GLU A 155 14.27 -1.08 -13.44
CA GLU A 155 13.64 -2.36 -13.12
C GLU A 155 12.75 -2.27 -11.89
N ILE A 156 12.87 -1.20 -11.10
CA ILE A 156 12.17 -0.99 -9.83
C ILE A 156 11.03 0.02 -10.02
N ARG A 157 9.84 -0.36 -9.59
CA ARG A 157 8.67 0.52 -9.51
C ARG A 157 8.20 0.57 -8.08
N MET A 158 8.44 1.69 -7.40
CA MET A 158 8.01 1.91 -6.03
C MET A 158 6.92 2.96 -5.96
N TYR A 159 5.97 2.82 -5.04
CA TYR A 159 4.89 3.77 -4.87
C TYR A 159 4.28 3.73 -3.46
N PHE A 160 3.79 4.88 -3.04
CA PHE A 160 2.97 5.01 -1.84
C PHE A 160 1.57 4.45 -2.11
N THR A 161 1.05 3.62 -1.22
CA THR A 161 -0.23 2.91 -1.40
C THR A 161 -1.48 3.76 -1.24
N GLY A 162 -1.31 5.05 -0.90
CA GLY A 162 -2.41 5.97 -0.61
C GLY A 162 -2.95 5.86 0.81
N HIS A 163 -2.37 5.02 1.69
CA HIS A 163 -2.78 4.88 3.09
C HIS A 163 -1.58 4.98 4.04
N ARG A 164 -0.85 3.90 4.27
CA ARG A 164 0.19 3.81 5.31
C ARG A 164 1.38 2.96 4.94
N GLY A 165 1.50 2.56 3.70
CA GLY A 165 2.56 1.66 3.27
C GLY A 165 3.11 2.01 1.91
N PHE A 166 4.13 1.26 1.51
CA PHE A 166 4.81 1.37 0.24
C PHE A 166 4.87 0.01 -0.43
N HIS A 167 4.58 -0.02 -1.70
CA HIS A 167 4.76 -1.20 -2.53
C HIS A 167 5.98 -1.02 -3.43
N THR A 168 6.72 -2.10 -3.64
CA THR A 168 7.81 -2.15 -4.60
C THR A 168 7.65 -3.37 -5.49
N LEU A 169 7.57 -3.14 -6.79
CA LEU A 169 7.62 -4.17 -7.82
C LEU A 169 8.99 -4.11 -8.49
N VAL A 170 9.60 -5.26 -8.68
CA VAL A 170 10.84 -5.38 -9.46
C VAL A 170 10.59 -6.31 -10.63
N ARG A 171 10.88 -5.79 -11.83
CA ARG A 171 10.86 -6.57 -13.07
C ARG A 171 12.28 -6.67 -13.62
N PRO A 172 13.07 -7.63 -13.14
CA PRO A 172 14.44 -7.81 -13.57
C PRO A 172 14.54 -8.12 -15.06
N ARG A 173 15.62 -7.68 -15.69
CA ARG A 173 15.93 -8.03 -17.09
C ARG A 173 16.33 -9.50 -17.22
N GLU A 174 16.94 -10.05 -16.20
CA GLU A 174 17.30 -11.46 -16.11
C GLU A 174 16.05 -12.27 -15.76
N GLU A 175 15.60 -13.10 -16.69
CA GLU A 175 14.35 -13.88 -16.55
C GLU A 175 14.35 -14.86 -15.38
N ASP A 176 15.51 -15.34 -14.96
CA ASP A 176 15.65 -16.28 -13.84
C ASP A 176 15.01 -15.73 -12.55
N TRP A 177 15.13 -14.41 -12.30
CA TRP A 177 14.48 -13.74 -11.18
C TRP A 177 12.95 -13.79 -11.25
N LEU A 178 12.38 -13.70 -12.44
CA LEU A 178 10.94 -13.73 -12.67
C LEU A 178 10.34 -15.13 -12.48
N ARG A 179 11.19 -16.17 -12.64
CA ARG A 179 10.82 -17.60 -12.54
C ARG A 179 11.02 -18.19 -11.15
N LEU A 180 11.53 -17.41 -10.18
CA LEU A 180 11.69 -17.87 -8.81
C LEU A 180 10.36 -18.37 -8.26
N ASP A 181 10.39 -19.59 -7.71
CA ASP A 181 9.25 -20.17 -7.01
C ASP A 181 9.02 -19.55 -5.62
N SER A 182 7.92 -19.90 -4.97
CA SER A 182 7.57 -19.39 -3.64
C SER A 182 8.62 -19.68 -2.58
N ARG A 183 9.37 -20.81 -2.68
CA ARG A 183 10.43 -21.18 -1.74
C ARG A 183 11.65 -20.29 -1.93
N GLN A 184 12.09 -20.11 -3.18
CA GLN A 184 13.23 -19.25 -3.51
C GLN A 184 12.94 -17.79 -3.13
N ARG A 185 11.71 -17.29 -3.37
CA ARG A 185 11.26 -15.97 -2.94
C ARG A 185 11.26 -15.81 -1.42
N ARG A 186 10.96 -16.87 -0.67
CA ARG A 186 11.08 -16.88 0.80
C ARG A 186 12.53 -16.75 1.24
N GLU A 187 13.48 -17.30 0.51
CA GLU A 187 14.91 -17.12 0.82
C GLU A 187 15.37 -15.66 0.66
N LEU A 188 14.79 -14.91 -0.32
CA LEU A 188 15.02 -13.47 -0.43
C LEU A 188 14.51 -12.72 0.80
N ILE A 189 13.30 -13.05 1.26
CA ILE A 189 12.72 -12.44 2.45
C ILE A 189 13.53 -12.76 3.70
N ASP A 190 13.96 -14.02 3.86
CA ASP A 190 14.82 -14.42 4.98
C ASP A 190 16.14 -13.65 5.00
N PHE A 191 16.70 -13.33 3.81
CA PHE A 191 17.88 -12.48 3.67
C PHE A 191 17.57 -11.02 4.08
N ILE A 192 16.51 -10.43 3.57
CA ILE A 192 16.10 -9.03 3.84
C ILE A 192 15.77 -8.82 5.33
N LYS A 193 15.10 -9.80 5.95
CA LYS A 193 14.70 -9.77 7.38
C LYS A 193 15.74 -10.38 8.34
N LEU A 194 16.92 -10.79 7.88
CA LEU A 194 17.98 -11.39 8.70
C LEU A 194 17.58 -12.68 9.46
N LYS A 195 16.50 -13.36 9.08
CA LYS A 195 15.99 -14.54 9.83
C LYS A 195 17.02 -15.65 10.01
N ARG A 196 17.90 -15.86 9.04
CA ARG A 196 18.96 -16.89 9.15
C ARG A 196 20.06 -16.50 10.14
N VAL A 197 20.31 -15.20 10.27
CA VAL A 197 21.30 -14.69 11.24
C VAL A 197 20.77 -14.84 12.67
N GLU A 198 19.51 -14.53 12.90
CA GLU A 198 18.86 -14.71 14.19
C GLU A 198 18.82 -16.18 14.64
N LYS A 199 18.50 -17.11 13.70
CA LYS A 199 18.49 -18.56 13.98
C LYS A 199 19.88 -19.15 14.19
N ALA A 200 20.92 -18.61 13.54
CA ALA A 200 22.29 -19.08 13.71
C ALA A 200 22.89 -18.71 15.08
N GLY A 201 22.19 -17.87 15.84
CA GLY A 201 22.64 -17.36 17.13
C GLY A 201 23.93 -16.57 16.99
N ILE A 202 23.86 -15.28 17.13
CA ILE A 202 25.04 -14.37 17.15
C ILE A 202 26.11 -14.82 18.17
N ARG A 203 25.75 -15.73 19.09
CA ARG A 203 26.63 -16.35 20.10
C ARG A 203 27.56 -17.47 19.60
N SER A 204 27.44 -17.90 18.36
CA SER A 204 28.26 -19.01 17.85
C SER A 204 29.54 -18.50 17.20
N ARG A 205 30.67 -19.17 17.48
CA ARG A 205 31.96 -18.97 16.81
C ARG A 205 31.95 -19.06 15.27
N LYS A 206 30.79 -19.23 14.65
CA LYS A 206 30.51 -19.23 13.18
C LYS A 206 30.33 -17.84 12.57
N THR A 207 30.55 -16.76 13.31
CA THR A 207 30.55 -15.36 12.82
C THR A 207 31.44 -15.14 11.56
N LYS A 208 32.30 -16.08 11.20
CA LYS A 208 33.12 -15.97 9.97
C LYS A 208 32.28 -15.95 8.68
N SER A 209 31.13 -16.58 8.64
CA SER A 209 30.26 -16.61 7.43
C SER A 209 29.40 -15.34 7.24
N ILE A 210 29.13 -14.62 8.32
CA ILE A 210 28.39 -13.37 8.29
C ILE A 210 29.25 -12.22 7.73
N LYS A 211 30.56 -12.28 7.90
CA LYS A 211 31.54 -11.26 7.48
C LYS A 211 31.53 -10.93 5.97
N PHE A 212 30.90 -11.74 5.16
CA PHE A 212 30.82 -11.58 3.71
C PHE A 212 29.40 -11.38 3.20
N THR A 213 28.42 -11.20 4.10
CA THR A 213 27.07 -10.87 3.68
C THR A 213 26.92 -9.36 3.50
N SER A 214 26.11 -8.97 2.54
CA SER A 214 25.75 -7.59 2.26
C SER A 214 25.23 -6.84 3.50
N LEU A 215 24.50 -7.53 4.38
CA LEU A 215 23.99 -6.97 5.63
C LEU A 215 25.07 -6.70 6.66
N TYR A 216 26.14 -7.49 6.67
CA TYR A 216 27.32 -7.20 7.49
C TYR A 216 27.96 -5.87 7.07
N THR A 217 28.17 -5.66 5.78
CA THR A 217 28.73 -4.41 5.23
C THR A 217 27.85 -3.22 5.59
N ARG A 218 26.55 -3.41 5.57
CA ARG A 218 25.57 -2.39 5.93
C ARG A 218 25.58 -2.08 7.44
N ALA A 219 25.66 -3.09 8.29
CA ALA A 219 25.83 -2.90 9.74
C ALA A 219 27.13 -2.13 10.05
N LEU A 220 28.26 -2.46 9.39
CA LEU A 220 29.49 -1.70 9.54
C LEU A 220 29.33 -0.23 9.13
N LYS A 221 28.67 0.04 8.01
CA LYS A 221 28.39 1.42 7.56
C LYS A 221 27.52 2.20 8.54
N LEU A 222 26.55 1.54 9.18
CA LEU A 222 25.74 2.16 10.25
C LEU A 222 26.61 2.49 11.47
N MET A 223 27.52 1.61 11.88
CA MET A 223 28.47 1.88 12.98
C MET A 223 29.48 2.98 12.66
N GLU A 224 29.83 3.19 11.38
CA GLU A 224 30.65 4.33 10.94
C GLU A 224 29.89 5.67 11.11
N THR A 225 28.58 5.67 10.86
CA THR A 225 27.73 6.85 11.01
C THR A 225 27.31 7.11 12.45
N ASP A 226 27.09 6.05 13.22
CA ASP A 226 26.79 6.11 14.66
C ASP A 226 27.72 5.15 15.44
N PRO A 227 28.87 5.65 15.93
CA PRO A 227 29.82 4.86 16.69
C PRO A 227 29.31 4.34 18.05
N THR A 228 28.14 4.79 18.51
CA THR A 228 27.54 4.31 19.76
C THR A 228 26.84 2.97 19.61
N LEU A 229 26.50 2.57 18.36
CA LEU A 229 25.85 1.30 18.08
C LEU A 229 26.81 0.14 18.27
N SER A 230 26.39 -0.88 19.01
CA SER A 230 27.03 -2.20 18.94
C SER A 230 26.81 -2.83 17.56
N PHE A 231 27.65 -3.80 17.19
CA PHE A 231 27.47 -4.52 15.93
C PHE A 231 26.11 -5.24 15.86
N GLU A 232 25.62 -5.76 16.98
CA GLU A 232 24.34 -6.44 17.08
C GLU A 232 23.17 -5.47 16.83
N GLU A 233 23.21 -4.28 17.42
CA GLU A 233 22.22 -3.23 17.20
C GLU A 233 22.25 -2.74 15.75
N ALA A 234 23.45 -2.51 15.20
CA ALA A 234 23.62 -2.11 13.81
C ALA A 234 23.09 -3.18 12.84
N LEU A 235 23.29 -4.46 13.15
CA LEU A 235 22.78 -5.57 12.34
C LEU A 235 21.25 -5.64 12.38
N VAL A 236 20.62 -5.46 13.55
CA VAL A 236 19.16 -5.38 13.70
C VAL A 236 18.62 -4.18 12.94
N SER A 237 19.29 -3.02 13.03
CA SER A 237 18.86 -1.81 12.30
C SER A 237 19.03 -1.92 10.77
N ALA A 238 19.88 -2.85 10.30
CA ALA A 238 20.06 -3.10 8.87
C ALA A 238 18.94 -3.94 8.24
N LYS A 239 18.13 -4.67 9.02
CA LYS A 239 16.99 -5.43 8.50
C LYS A 239 15.89 -4.48 7.96
N VAL A 240 15.05 -4.99 7.08
CA VAL A 240 13.88 -4.27 6.59
C VAL A 240 12.61 -4.93 7.11
N GLU A 241 11.70 -4.11 7.64
CA GLU A 241 10.39 -4.57 8.06
C GLU A 241 9.44 -4.61 6.86
N ILE A 242 9.34 -5.77 6.21
CA ILE A 242 8.44 -6.06 5.10
C ILE A 242 7.45 -7.16 5.48
N ASP A 243 6.27 -7.16 4.82
CA ASP A 243 5.33 -8.29 4.95
C ASP A 243 5.92 -9.51 4.24
N GLU A 244 6.33 -10.50 5.05
CA GLU A 244 6.99 -11.72 4.59
C GLU A 244 6.08 -12.68 3.82
N LEU A 245 4.77 -12.49 3.87
CA LEU A 245 3.79 -13.34 3.19
C LEU A 245 3.49 -12.85 1.77
N VAL A 246 3.91 -11.63 1.44
CA VAL A 246 3.59 -11.02 0.14
C VAL A 246 4.48 -11.55 -0.98
N THR A 247 5.79 -11.45 -0.85
CA THR A 247 6.74 -11.81 -1.92
C THR A 247 6.69 -13.28 -2.34
N PRO A 248 6.51 -14.26 -1.41
CA PRO A 248 6.39 -15.68 -1.77
C PRO A 248 5.09 -16.05 -2.47
N ASP A 249 4.04 -15.24 -2.32
CA ASP A 249 2.73 -15.51 -2.92
C ASP A 249 2.66 -14.94 -4.34
N LEU A 250 2.76 -15.82 -5.33
CA LEU A 250 2.71 -15.47 -6.75
C LEU A 250 1.34 -14.96 -7.21
N THR A 251 0.29 -15.12 -6.41
CA THR A 251 -1.08 -14.67 -6.74
C THR A 251 -1.43 -13.29 -6.20
N LYS A 252 -0.47 -12.60 -5.63
CA LYS A 252 -0.67 -11.25 -5.06
C LYS A 252 -1.07 -10.23 -6.11
N LEU A 253 -1.77 -9.22 -5.61
CA LEU A 253 -2.29 -8.12 -6.38
C LEU A 253 -1.63 -6.81 -5.93
N ALA A 254 -1.01 -6.12 -6.87
CA ALA A 254 -0.44 -4.80 -6.67
C ALA A 254 -1.49 -3.71 -6.96
N ARG A 255 -1.39 -2.54 -6.32
CA ARG A 255 -2.32 -1.44 -6.57
C ARG A 255 -2.04 -0.76 -7.90
N VAL A 256 -3.10 -0.33 -8.58
CA VAL A 256 -2.97 0.49 -9.80
C VAL A 256 -2.60 1.92 -9.42
N ILE A 257 -1.49 2.40 -9.94
CA ILE A 257 -0.99 3.77 -9.70
C ILE A 257 -1.98 4.80 -10.24
N ASN A 258 -2.07 5.95 -9.59
CA ASN A 258 -3.03 7.02 -9.84
C ASN A 258 -4.50 6.65 -9.57
N THR A 259 -4.82 5.44 -9.11
CA THR A 259 -6.15 5.17 -8.53
C THR A 259 -6.20 5.57 -7.05
N LEU A 260 -7.37 5.53 -6.46
CA LEU A 260 -7.59 5.95 -5.08
C LEU A 260 -7.40 4.79 -4.11
N ASN A 261 -6.99 5.13 -2.89
CA ASN A 261 -7.08 4.22 -1.76
C ASN A 261 -8.45 4.33 -1.09
N GLY A 262 -9.13 3.21 -0.94
CA GLY A 262 -10.51 3.15 -0.45
C GLY A 262 -10.70 3.42 1.05
N LYS A 263 -9.63 3.67 1.80
CA LYS A 263 -9.70 4.11 3.20
C LYS A 263 -9.50 5.61 3.34
N THR A 264 -8.70 6.21 2.47
CA THR A 264 -8.27 7.61 2.62
C THR A 264 -8.77 8.53 1.53
N GLY A 265 -9.07 8.02 0.33
CA GLY A 265 -9.30 8.83 -0.86
C GLY A 265 -8.03 9.51 -1.40
N LEU A 266 -6.85 9.16 -0.87
CA LEU A 266 -5.57 9.61 -1.43
C LEU A 266 -5.18 8.75 -2.63
N LYS A 267 -4.40 9.32 -3.53
CA LYS A 267 -3.88 8.63 -4.71
C LYS A 267 -2.80 7.61 -4.35
N VAL A 268 -2.81 6.48 -5.02
CA VAL A 268 -1.65 5.61 -5.14
C VAL A 268 -0.60 6.37 -5.96
N THR A 269 0.52 6.74 -5.34
CA THR A 269 1.45 7.73 -5.90
C THR A 269 2.79 7.09 -6.24
N LEU A 270 3.16 7.11 -7.53
CA LEU A 270 4.46 6.65 -8.01
C LEU A 270 5.58 7.51 -7.41
N LEU A 271 6.69 6.85 -7.08
CA LEU A 271 7.96 7.46 -6.68
C LEU A 271 9.03 6.93 -7.64
N THR A 272 9.52 7.79 -8.51
CA THR A 272 10.33 7.37 -9.67
C THR A 272 11.80 7.14 -9.33
N ASN A 273 12.26 7.72 -8.24
CA ASN A 273 13.65 7.67 -7.82
C ASN A 273 13.80 7.90 -6.29
N GLU A 274 15.01 7.68 -5.80
CA GLU A 274 15.34 7.85 -4.38
C GLU A 274 15.10 9.28 -3.88
N SER A 275 15.42 10.30 -4.68
CA SER A 275 15.23 11.71 -4.30
C SER A 275 13.74 12.05 -4.07
N GLU A 276 12.85 11.52 -4.92
CA GLU A 276 11.41 11.64 -4.71
C GLU A 276 10.95 10.89 -3.46
N LEU A 277 11.51 9.70 -3.19
CA LEU A 277 11.21 8.97 -1.97
C LEU A 277 11.67 9.73 -0.73
N VAL A 278 12.88 10.27 -0.72
CA VAL A 278 13.43 11.07 0.40
C VAL A 278 12.56 12.30 0.68
N SER A 279 12.15 13.02 -0.37
CA SER A 279 11.33 14.24 -0.25
C SER A 279 9.83 13.96 -0.06
N PHE A 280 9.39 12.71 -0.21
CA PHE A 280 7.99 12.34 -0.09
C PHE A 280 7.44 12.64 1.30
N SER A 281 6.23 13.20 1.34
CA SER A 281 5.46 13.38 2.57
C SER A 281 3.98 13.12 2.31
N VAL A 282 3.30 12.49 3.27
CA VAL A 282 1.85 12.30 3.18
C VAL A 282 1.11 13.59 3.52
N GLY A 283 0.10 13.93 2.73
CA GLY A 283 -0.69 15.12 2.99
C GLY A 283 -1.86 15.31 2.04
N PRO A 284 -2.65 16.39 2.22
CA PRO A 284 -3.81 16.72 1.39
C PRO A 284 -3.49 16.89 -0.10
N HIS A 285 -2.22 17.18 -0.44
CA HIS A 285 -1.79 17.32 -1.84
C HIS A 285 -1.92 16.02 -2.65
N LEU A 286 -1.92 14.88 -1.96
CA LEU A 286 -2.12 13.57 -2.60
C LEU A 286 -3.58 13.28 -2.94
N SER A 287 -4.53 14.07 -2.44
CA SER A 287 -5.96 13.90 -2.78
C SER A 287 -6.33 14.75 -4.01
N PRO A 288 -7.15 14.23 -4.93
CA PRO A 288 -7.70 15.02 -6.03
C PRO A 288 -8.84 15.95 -5.60
N PHE A 289 -9.42 15.74 -4.42
CA PHE A 289 -10.60 16.46 -3.92
C PHE A 289 -10.20 17.74 -3.19
N LYS A 290 -10.12 18.86 -3.91
CA LYS A 290 -9.59 20.14 -3.38
C LYS A 290 -10.67 21.11 -2.88
N LYS A 291 -11.89 21.02 -3.43
CA LYS A 291 -12.99 21.94 -3.08
C LYS A 291 -13.64 21.55 -1.77
N ASP A 292 -14.09 22.53 -1.00
CA ASP A 292 -14.86 22.30 0.21
C ASP A 292 -16.21 21.63 -0.11
N ILE A 293 -16.63 20.71 0.75
CA ILE A 293 -17.81 19.88 0.59
C ILE A 293 -18.61 19.88 1.89
N VAL A 294 -19.93 19.93 1.78
CA VAL A 294 -20.85 19.77 2.91
C VAL A 294 -20.99 18.28 3.23
N VAL A 295 -20.78 17.93 4.49
CA VAL A 295 -21.01 16.57 4.99
C VAL A 295 -21.96 16.58 6.18
N ARG A 296 -22.69 15.47 6.33
CA ARG A 296 -23.56 15.20 7.48
C ARG A 296 -22.99 14.03 8.27
N PRO A 297 -22.42 14.26 9.46
CA PRO A 297 -21.91 13.21 10.31
C PRO A 297 -22.99 12.20 10.72
N ARG A 298 -22.70 10.91 10.64
CA ARG A 298 -23.55 9.81 11.10
C ARG A 298 -23.40 9.59 12.61
N TYR A 299 -22.29 10.02 13.17
CA TYR A 299 -21.92 9.86 14.57
C TYR A 299 -21.43 11.18 15.15
N SER A 300 -21.53 11.33 16.48
CA SER A 300 -20.85 12.40 17.20
C SER A 300 -19.51 11.89 17.73
N SER A 301 -18.45 12.70 17.65
CA SER A 301 -17.17 12.39 18.27
C SER A 301 -17.16 12.90 19.73
N ARG A 302 -16.59 12.12 20.65
CA ARG A 302 -16.38 12.50 22.04
C ARG A 302 -15.32 13.60 22.16
N GLU A 303 -14.26 13.45 21.41
CA GLU A 303 -13.12 14.35 21.32
C GLU A 303 -12.98 14.96 19.92
N GLU A 304 -12.06 15.90 19.76
CA GLU A 304 -11.67 16.42 18.47
C GLU A 304 -10.90 15.35 17.68
N LEU A 305 -11.35 15.09 16.45
CA LEU A 305 -10.68 14.15 15.54
C LEU A 305 -9.55 14.92 14.83
N ARG A 306 -8.39 14.30 14.74
CA ARG A 306 -7.28 14.81 13.94
C ARG A 306 -6.97 13.86 12.79
N ILE A 307 -7.24 14.31 11.57
CA ILE A 307 -6.95 13.58 10.34
C ILE A 307 -5.82 14.32 9.61
N LEU A 308 -4.61 13.79 9.61
CA LEU A 308 -3.40 14.51 9.20
C LEU A 308 -3.30 15.84 9.95
N ASP A 309 -3.40 16.98 9.24
CA ASP A 309 -3.31 18.33 9.82
C ASP A 309 -4.66 18.98 10.09
N TYR A 310 -5.75 18.28 9.81
CA TYR A 310 -7.09 18.82 9.93
C TYR A 310 -7.79 18.30 11.19
N SER A 311 -8.17 19.22 12.06
CA SER A 311 -8.92 18.94 13.29
C SER A 311 -10.39 19.27 13.12
N LEU A 312 -11.27 18.40 13.58
CA LEU A 312 -12.72 18.62 13.54
C LEU A 312 -13.43 17.89 14.67
N LYS A 313 -14.59 18.43 15.06
CA LYS A 313 -15.51 17.79 15.99
C LYS A 313 -16.80 17.43 15.26
N LEU A 314 -17.20 16.17 15.32
CA LEU A 314 -18.42 15.69 14.69
C LEU A 314 -19.61 15.81 15.64
N VAL A 315 -20.74 16.29 15.12
CA VAL A 315 -22.05 16.26 15.78
C VAL A 315 -23.03 15.58 14.83
N ARG A 316 -23.60 14.47 15.27
CA ARG A 316 -24.53 13.66 14.47
C ARG A 316 -25.66 14.52 13.87
N GLY A 317 -25.85 14.39 12.57
CA GLY A 317 -26.92 15.05 11.82
C GLY A 317 -26.72 16.54 11.55
N ARG A 318 -25.69 17.19 12.12
CA ARG A 318 -25.39 18.60 11.87
C ARG A 318 -24.48 18.75 10.66
N ASN A 319 -24.96 19.39 9.60
CA ASN A 319 -24.16 19.67 8.42
C ASN A 319 -22.96 20.54 8.76
N ILE A 320 -21.79 20.15 8.25
CA ILE A 320 -20.54 20.92 8.38
C ILE A 320 -19.85 21.00 7.01
N VAL A 321 -19.14 22.09 6.78
CA VAL A 321 -18.28 22.27 5.60
C VAL A 321 -16.88 21.83 5.96
N VAL A 322 -16.31 20.96 5.16
CA VAL A 322 -14.93 20.44 5.35
C VAL A 322 -14.18 20.41 4.02
N PRO A 323 -12.83 20.42 4.01
CA PRO A 323 -12.08 20.21 2.80
C PRO A 323 -12.48 18.89 2.11
N GLY A 324 -12.53 18.88 0.78
CA GLY A 324 -13.06 17.73 0.02
C GLY A 324 -12.33 16.43 0.31
N TRP A 325 -11.02 16.48 0.57
CA TRP A 325 -10.27 15.28 0.96
C TRP A 325 -10.73 14.73 2.32
N VAL A 326 -11.11 15.60 3.28
CA VAL A 326 -11.69 15.18 4.57
C VAL A 326 -13.09 14.60 4.34
N ALA A 327 -13.91 15.25 3.51
CA ALA A 327 -15.25 14.76 3.18
C ALA A 327 -15.20 13.34 2.61
N VAL A 328 -14.32 13.10 1.63
CA VAL A 328 -14.14 11.77 1.01
C VAL A 328 -13.58 10.76 2.02
N TYR A 329 -12.62 11.16 2.85
CA TYR A 329 -12.10 10.32 3.92
C TYR A 329 -13.21 9.85 4.87
N LEU A 330 -14.04 10.78 5.38
CA LEU A 330 -15.14 10.45 6.29
C LEU A 330 -16.20 9.58 5.62
N ALA A 331 -16.51 9.84 4.35
CA ALA A 331 -17.51 9.08 3.59
C ALA A 331 -17.05 7.64 3.28
N LEU A 332 -15.76 7.44 2.92
CA LEU A 332 -15.18 6.12 2.66
C LEU A 332 -15.14 5.23 3.92
N ASN A 333 -15.13 5.84 5.10
CA ASN A 333 -15.15 5.15 6.39
C ASN A 333 -16.56 5.12 7.04
N ASP A 334 -17.61 5.46 6.30
CA ASP A 334 -19.00 5.49 6.78
C ASP A 334 -19.26 6.41 7.99
N VAL A 335 -18.37 7.38 8.24
CA VAL A 335 -18.46 8.32 9.35
C VAL A 335 -19.36 9.50 9.05
N ALA A 336 -19.42 9.92 7.78
CA ALA A 336 -20.29 10.99 7.33
C ALA A 336 -20.83 10.70 5.92
N GLU A 337 -21.93 11.36 5.59
CA GLU A 337 -22.56 11.38 4.28
C GLU A 337 -22.22 12.70 3.58
N ILE A 338 -21.91 12.65 2.27
CA ILE A 338 -21.73 13.83 1.43
C ILE A 338 -23.11 14.33 0.97
N ILE A 339 -23.39 15.64 1.15
CA ILE A 339 -24.69 16.24 0.85
C ILE A 339 -24.65 16.98 -0.48
#